data_9aba0fd5a2a6690b99b87f88e68c2cb0
#
_entry.id   9aba0fd5a2a6690b99b87f88e68c2cb0
#
_cell.length_a   1.000
_cell.length_b   1.000
_cell.length_c   1.000
_cell.angle_alpha   90.00
_cell.angle_beta   90.00
_cell.angle_gamma   90.00
#
_symmetry.space_group_name_H-M   'P 1'
#
loop_
_entity.id
_entity.type
_entity.pdbx_description
1 polymer ?
#
loop_
_entity_poly.entity_id
_entity_poly.type
_entity_poly.pdbx_seq_one_letter_code
_entity_poly.pdbx_strand_id
1 'polypeptide(L)'
;ADVVASRPIPPPSTKSETFAKELAEIKKFSTSITKEQQRIVTFWADGVGTYTPPGHWNAIATEHFVQQNYSEIRWARNMALLNLAMMDAAISCWDAKYFYFNPRPSQMDTSIKTTTGIPNFPAYVSGHSTFSAAAATVLSHLLPESKEKFNAFAKEASNSRLYGAIHYRSDCEKGLLLGETVGAFAV
;
A
#
# COMPACT_ATOMS: atom_id res chain seq x y z
N ALA A 1 -15.21 4.69 11.73
CA ALA A 1 -15.39 5.56 10.55
C ALA A 1 -16.43 4.93 9.60
N ASP A 2 -17.21 5.75 8.91
CA ASP A 2 -18.13 5.26 7.87
C ASP A 2 -17.29 4.87 6.63
N VAL A 3 -17.24 3.56 6.35
CA VAL A 3 -16.46 2.99 5.25
C VAL A 3 -16.94 3.54 3.89
N VAL A 4 -18.24 3.75 3.74
CA VAL A 4 -18.81 4.29 2.50
C VAL A 4 -18.41 5.75 2.30
N ALA A 5 -18.38 6.55 3.36
CA ALA A 5 -17.95 7.94 3.30
C ALA A 5 -16.46 8.11 3.01
N SER A 6 -15.63 7.13 3.39
CA SER A 6 -14.19 7.13 3.11
C SER A 6 -13.81 6.54 1.74
N ARG A 7 -14.78 5.99 1.00
CA ARG A 7 -14.53 5.35 -0.29
C ARG A 7 -13.92 6.33 -1.29
N PRO A 8 -12.76 6.03 -1.92
CA PRO A 8 -12.15 6.90 -2.92
C PRO A 8 -13.05 7.13 -4.14
N ILE A 9 -12.79 8.20 -4.87
CA ILE A 9 -13.43 8.43 -6.17
C ILE A 9 -13.20 7.24 -7.11
N PRO A 10 -14.08 7.01 -8.11
CA PRO A 10 -13.92 5.89 -9.06
C PRO A 10 -12.55 5.86 -9.74
N PRO A 11 -12.01 4.66 -10.07
CA PRO A 11 -10.82 4.54 -10.92
C PRO A 11 -11.11 5.09 -12.32
N PRO A 12 -10.06 5.45 -13.10
CA PRO A 12 -10.23 5.82 -14.50
C PRO A 12 -10.96 4.73 -15.26
N SER A 13 -11.95 5.14 -16.08
CA SER A 13 -12.65 4.19 -16.95
C SER A 13 -11.65 3.47 -17.86
N THR A 14 -11.83 2.15 -18.06
CA THR A 14 -10.99 1.34 -18.96
C THR A 14 -10.98 1.81 -20.41
N LYS A 15 -11.90 2.70 -20.77
CA LYS A 15 -11.98 3.35 -22.10
C LYS A 15 -11.36 4.75 -22.12
N SER A 16 -10.85 5.26 -21.01
CA SER A 16 -10.30 6.61 -20.91
C SER A 16 -8.85 6.69 -21.40
N GLU A 17 -8.44 7.87 -21.84
CA GLU A 17 -7.05 8.16 -22.18
C GLU A 17 -6.12 8.00 -20.97
N THR A 18 -6.58 8.38 -19.77
CA THR A 18 -5.83 8.19 -18.52
C THR A 18 -5.51 6.73 -18.28
N PHE A 19 -6.52 5.84 -18.40
CA PHE A 19 -6.30 4.40 -18.24
C PHE A 19 -5.30 3.86 -19.28
N ALA A 20 -5.40 4.28 -20.54
CA ALA A 20 -4.48 3.86 -21.59
C ALA A 20 -3.03 4.29 -21.30
N LYS A 21 -2.82 5.50 -20.76
CA LYS A 21 -1.50 5.98 -20.32
C LYS A 21 -0.94 5.15 -19.15
N GLU A 22 -1.76 4.89 -18.16
CA GLU A 22 -1.36 4.07 -17.01
C GLU A 22 -1.03 2.62 -17.42
N LEU A 23 -1.84 2.01 -18.28
CA LEU A 23 -1.57 0.67 -18.79
C LEU A 23 -0.24 0.61 -19.58
N ALA A 24 0.03 1.63 -20.41
CA ALA A 24 1.28 1.76 -21.16
C ALA A 24 2.49 1.95 -20.20
N GLU A 25 2.33 2.69 -19.10
CA GLU A 25 3.34 2.82 -18.06
C GLU A 25 3.67 1.46 -17.43
N ILE A 26 2.65 0.70 -17.04
CA ILE A 26 2.84 -0.62 -16.42
C ILE A 26 3.47 -1.61 -17.41
N LYS A 27 3.12 -1.53 -18.68
CA LYS A 27 3.76 -2.33 -19.73
C LYS A 27 5.26 -2.06 -19.84
N LYS A 28 5.72 -0.81 -19.68
CA LYS A 28 7.15 -0.48 -19.63
C LYS A 28 7.83 -1.15 -18.43
N PHE A 29 7.24 -1.08 -17.23
CA PHE A 29 7.81 -1.77 -16.06
C PHE A 29 7.85 -3.29 -16.24
N SER A 30 6.89 -3.89 -16.92
CA SER A 30 6.90 -5.34 -17.17
C SER A 30 8.02 -5.79 -18.13
N THR A 31 8.59 -4.89 -18.91
CA THR A 31 9.64 -5.20 -19.89
C THR A 31 11.04 -4.72 -19.47
N SER A 32 11.12 -3.70 -18.64
CA SER A 32 12.39 -3.07 -18.28
C SER A 32 12.29 -2.38 -16.92
N ILE A 33 12.81 -3.04 -15.89
CA ILE A 33 13.03 -2.46 -14.57
C ILE A 33 14.52 -2.53 -14.22
N THR A 34 14.99 -1.56 -13.44
CA THR A 34 16.36 -1.54 -12.93
C THR A 34 16.58 -2.60 -11.85
N LYS A 35 17.83 -2.95 -11.57
CA LYS A 35 18.18 -3.83 -10.44
C LYS A 35 17.63 -3.28 -9.10
N GLU A 36 17.69 -1.96 -8.92
CA GLU A 36 17.16 -1.32 -7.72
C GLU A 36 15.63 -1.44 -7.64
N GLN A 37 14.91 -1.21 -8.72
CA GLN A 37 13.46 -1.43 -8.76
C GLN A 37 13.09 -2.89 -8.48
N GLN A 38 13.87 -3.84 -9.01
CA GLN A 38 13.68 -5.26 -8.69
C GLN A 38 13.91 -5.56 -7.20
N ARG A 39 14.95 -4.97 -6.59
CA ARG A 39 15.21 -5.07 -5.14
C ARG A 39 14.02 -4.55 -4.34
N ILE A 40 13.49 -3.38 -4.71
CA ILE A 40 12.31 -2.78 -4.08
C ILE A 40 11.08 -3.67 -4.21
N VAL A 41 10.82 -4.26 -5.39
CA VAL A 41 9.72 -5.22 -5.57
C VAL A 41 9.86 -6.41 -4.65
N THR A 42 11.06 -6.98 -4.54
CA THR A 42 11.33 -8.15 -3.70
C THR A 42 11.18 -7.82 -2.22
N PHE A 43 11.69 -6.67 -1.79
CA PHE A 43 11.63 -6.22 -0.40
C PHE A 43 10.18 -6.02 0.08
N TRP A 44 9.32 -5.43 -0.76
CA TRP A 44 7.91 -5.18 -0.47
C TRP A 44 6.97 -6.25 -1.06
N ALA A 45 7.47 -7.43 -1.41
CA ALA A 45 6.60 -8.45 -2.00
C ALA A 45 5.48 -8.87 -1.06
N ASP A 46 5.80 -9.15 0.19
CA ASP A 46 4.88 -9.44 1.29
C ASP A 46 3.76 -10.43 0.90
N GLY A 47 4.11 -11.43 0.10
CA GLY A 47 3.18 -12.40 -0.45
C GLY A 47 2.79 -13.51 0.53
N VAL A 48 2.05 -14.48 0.02
CA VAL A 48 1.66 -15.66 0.78
C VAL A 48 2.88 -16.39 1.34
N GLY A 49 2.84 -16.75 2.62
CA GLY A 49 3.96 -17.39 3.32
C GLY A 49 4.96 -16.43 3.96
N THR A 50 4.73 -15.11 3.84
CA THR A 50 5.48 -14.07 4.56
C THR A 50 4.63 -13.49 5.70
N TYR A 51 5.18 -12.51 6.41
CA TYR A 51 4.44 -11.76 7.45
C TYR A 51 3.41 -10.76 6.89
N THR A 52 3.26 -10.67 5.57
CA THR A 52 2.32 -9.79 4.86
C THR A 52 2.54 -8.29 5.12
N PRO A 53 1.89 -7.35 4.39
CA PRO A 53 2.14 -5.92 4.58
C PRO A 53 1.97 -5.42 6.03
N PRO A 54 0.92 -5.82 6.79
CA PRO A 54 0.81 -5.40 8.18
C PRO A 54 1.95 -5.90 9.07
N GLY A 55 2.39 -7.15 8.88
CA GLY A 55 3.53 -7.71 9.62
C GLY A 55 4.85 -7.01 9.29
N HIS A 56 5.06 -6.59 8.03
CA HIS A 56 6.22 -5.79 7.63
C HIS A 56 6.25 -4.46 8.39
N TRP A 57 5.12 -3.77 8.45
CA TRP A 57 5.04 -2.53 9.22
C TRP A 57 5.16 -2.73 10.73
N ASN A 58 4.73 -3.88 11.27
CA ASN A 58 5.00 -4.25 12.65
C ASN A 58 6.51 -4.46 12.89
N ALA A 59 7.23 -5.09 11.97
CA ALA A 59 8.69 -5.25 12.05
C ALA A 59 9.39 -3.88 12.04
N ILE A 60 9.04 -2.99 11.11
CA ILE A 60 9.56 -1.61 11.05
C ILE A 60 9.29 -0.88 12.36
N ALA A 61 8.06 -0.94 12.89
CA ALA A 61 7.71 -0.31 14.17
C ALA A 61 8.56 -0.86 15.32
N THR A 62 8.73 -2.18 15.39
CA THR A 62 9.53 -2.85 16.42
C THR A 62 10.98 -2.38 16.41
N GLU A 63 11.61 -2.30 15.23
CA GLU A 63 13.00 -1.80 15.08
C GLU A 63 13.17 -0.37 15.62
N HIS A 64 12.16 0.49 15.46
CA HIS A 64 12.19 1.85 15.97
C HIS A 64 11.85 1.93 17.47
N PHE A 65 10.86 1.16 17.92
CA PHE A 65 10.43 1.18 19.32
C PHE A 65 11.47 0.58 20.27
N VAL A 66 12.27 -0.39 19.83
CA VAL A 66 13.39 -0.96 20.63
C VAL A 66 14.39 0.12 21.04
N GLN A 67 14.55 1.16 20.22
CA GLN A 67 15.47 2.26 20.48
C GLN A 67 14.88 3.32 21.43
N GLN A 68 13.59 3.21 21.73
CA GLN A 68 12.90 4.10 22.65
C GLN A 68 12.87 3.45 24.04
N ASN A 69 13.06 4.24 25.05
CA ASN A 69 12.95 3.75 26.45
C ASN A 69 11.48 3.68 26.88
N TYR A 70 10.67 2.88 26.15
CA TYR A 70 9.24 2.72 26.44
C TYR A 70 9.01 1.67 27.54
N SER A 71 8.02 1.95 28.42
CA SER A 71 7.44 0.92 29.27
C SER A 71 6.67 -0.10 28.40
N GLU A 72 6.49 -1.31 28.93
CA GLU A 72 5.69 -2.37 28.27
C GLU A 72 4.27 -1.88 27.92
N ILE A 73 3.65 -1.11 28.80
CA ILE A 73 2.31 -0.54 28.58
C ILE A 73 2.32 0.43 27.40
N ARG A 74 3.33 1.30 27.31
CA ARG A 74 3.45 2.25 26.19
C ARG A 74 3.73 1.50 24.88
N TRP A 75 4.57 0.48 24.92
CA TRP A 75 4.83 -0.36 23.75
C TRP A 75 3.55 -1.03 23.26
N ALA A 76 2.84 -1.72 24.14
CA ALA A 76 1.60 -2.40 23.81
C ALA A 76 0.54 -1.44 23.23
N ARG A 77 0.39 -0.25 23.84
CA ARG A 77 -0.51 0.79 23.34
C ARG A 77 -0.14 1.25 21.92
N ASN A 78 1.14 1.50 21.67
CA ASN A 78 1.60 1.98 20.37
C ASN A 78 1.42 0.91 19.27
N MET A 79 1.71 -0.36 19.58
CA MET A 79 1.45 -1.48 18.67
C MET A 79 -0.05 -1.68 18.42
N ALA A 80 -0.89 -1.54 19.44
CA ALA A 80 -2.34 -1.63 19.28
C ALA A 80 -2.85 -0.51 18.35
N LEU A 81 -2.40 0.73 18.55
CA LEU A 81 -2.78 1.87 17.71
C LEU A 81 -2.40 1.65 16.24
N LEU A 82 -1.16 1.21 15.99
CA LEU A 82 -0.68 0.88 14.65
C LEU A 82 -1.55 -0.18 13.97
N ASN A 83 -1.83 -1.28 14.69
CA ASN A 83 -2.58 -2.40 14.12
C ASN A 83 -4.07 -2.09 13.93
N LEU A 84 -4.68 -1.30 14.80
CA LEU A 84 -6.05 -0.81 14.61
C LEU A 84 -6.16 0.06 13.35
N ALA A 85 -5.22 1.00 13.16
CA ALA A 85 -5.21 1.83 11.95
C ALA A 85 -5.05 0.99 10.68
N MET A 86 -4.15 -0.01 10.70
CA MET A 86 -3.98 -0.90 9.54
C MET A 86 -5.19 -1.81 9.31
N MET A 87 -5.89 -2.24 10.35
CA MET A 87 -7.13 -3.01 10.23
C MET A 87 -8.24 -2.17 9.58
N ASP A 88 -8.43 -0.93 10.03
CA ASP A 88 -9.41 -0.02 9.44
C ASP A 88 -9.05 0.33 7.98
N ALA A 89 -7.76 0.49 7.69
CA ALA A 89 -7.25 0.67 6.34
C ALA A 89 -7.54 -0.56 5.45
N ALA A 90 -7.42 -1.78 5.99
CA ALA A 90 -7.80 -3.00 5.28
C ALA A 90 -9.28 -3.01 4.93
N ILE A 91 -10.15 -2.74 5.90
CA ILE A 91 -11.61 -2.72 5.72
C ILE A 91 -11.98 -1.73 4.61
N SER A 92 -11.46 -0.49 4.67
CA SER A 92 -11.73 0.54 3.68
C SER A 92 -11.16 0.19 2.29
N CYS A 93 -9.98 -0.40 2.24
CA CYS A 93 -9.36 -0.85 0.99
C CYS A 93 -10.17 -1.95 0.32
N TRP A 94 -10.60 -2.97 1.08
CA TRP A 94 -11.35 -4.10 0.52
C TRP A 94 -12.78 -3.70 0.15
N ASP A 95 -13.42 -2.76 0.87
CA ASP A 95 -14.67 -2.15 0.43
C ASP A 95 -14.51 -1.53 -0.97
N ALA A 96 -13.52 -0.69 -1.17
CA ALA A 96 -13.25 -0.07 -2.48
C ALA A 96 -12.96 -1.11 -3.57
N LYS A 97 -12.16 -2.15 -3.25
CA LYS A 97 -11.82 -3.21 -4.20
C LYS A 97 -13.05 -3.94 -4.73
N TYR A 98 -13.93 -4.36 -3.86
CA TYR A 98 -15.10 -5.13 -4.26
C TYR A 98 -16.24 -4.26 -4.78
N PHE A 99 -16.30 -2.99 -4.40
CA PHE A 99 -17.24 -2.03 -4.95
C PHE A 99 -16.94 -1.68 -6.41
N TYR A 100 -15.67 -1.35 -6.72
CA TYR A 100 -15.28 -0.95 -8.08
C TYR A 100 -14.93 -2.13 -8.99
N PHE A 101 -14.47 -3.21 -8.45
CA PHE A 101 -14.09 -4.46 -9.11
C PHE A 101 -13.17 -4.26 -10.32
N ASN A 102 -12.16 -3.39 -10.18
CA ASN A 102 -11.28 -2.98 -11.28
C ASN A 102 -10.30 -4.10 -11.68
N PRO A 103 -10.13 -4.39 -12.98
CA PRO A 103 -9.24 -5.46 -13.44
C PRO A 103 -7.77 -5.12 -13.23
N ARG A 104 -6.93 -6.16 -13.08
CA ARG A 104 -5.48 -6.04 -13.02
C ARG A 104 -4.87 -5.69 -14.39
N PRO A 105 -3.68 -5.04 -14.45
CA PRO A 105 -3.02 -4.73 -15.73
C PRO A 105 -2.85 -5.95 -16.65
N SER A 106 -2.45 -7.10 -16.13
CA SER A 106 -2.28 -8.34 -16.89
C SER A 106 -3.57 -8.97 -17.39
N GLN A 107 -4.72 -8.59 -16.84
CA GLN A 107 -6.04 -8.99 -17.34
C GLN A 107 -6.48 -8.12 -18.54
N MET A 108 -5.98 -6.89 -18.62
CA MET A 108 -6.27 -5.96 -19.71
C MET A 108 -5.29 -6.09 -20.88
N ASP A 109 -4.04 -6.43 -20.59
CA ASP A 109 -3.01 -6.74 -21.60
C ASP A 109 -2.22 -7.98 -21.15
N THR A 110 -2.50 -9.12 -21.79
CA THR A 110 -1.87 -10.42 -21.48
C THR A 110 -0.37 -10.48 -21.78
N SER A 111 0.17 -9.48 -22.51
CA SER A 111 1.61 -9.35 -22.73
C SER A 111 2.37 -8.84 -21.49
N ILE A 112 1.66 -8.25 -20.50
CA ILE A 112 2.26 -7.77 -19.26
C ILE A 112 2.68 -8.97 -18.40
N LYS A 113 3.98 -9.08 -18.15
CA LYS A 113 4.56 -10.05 -17.22
C LYS A 113 4.78 -9.41 -15.86
N THR A 114 4.27 -10.02 -14.81
CA THR A 114 4.45 -9.53 -13.45
C THR A 114 5.72 -10.11 -12.84
N THR A 115 6.42 -9.33 -12.02
CA THR A 115 7.64 -9.76 -11.30
C THR A 115 7.33 -10.27 -9.90
N THR A 116 6.05 -10.25 -9.52
CA THR A 116 5.54 -10.79 -8.25
C THR A 116 4.23 -11.51 -8.50
N GLY A 117 3.77 -12.32 -7.54
CA GLY A 117 2.48 -13.00 -7.66
C GLY A 117 1.32 -12.03 -7.82
N ILE A 118 0.34 -12.41 -8.64
CA ILE A 118 -0.89 -11.63 -8.82
C ILE A 118 -1.86 -12.03 -7.71
N PRO A 119 -2.28 -11.07 -6.84
CA PRO A 119 -3.27 -11.36 -5.81
C PRO A 119 -4.63 -11.69 -6.41
N ASN A 120 -5.34 -12.63 -5.79
CA ASN A 120 -6.66 -13.08 -6.25
C ASN A 120 -7.79 -12.16 -5.74
N PHE A 121 -7.65 -10.86 -5.96
CA PHE A 121 -8.66 -9.82 -5.66
C PHE A 121 -8.44 -8.59 -6.55
N PRO A 122 -9.48 -7.71 -6.71
CA PRO A 122 -9.43 -6.58 -7.64
C PRO A 122 -8.29 -5.59 -7.40
N ALA A 123 -7.95 -4.82 -8.44
CA ALA A 123 -6.79 -3.93 -8.42
C ALA A 123 -6.99 -2.70 -7.53
N TYR A 124 -8.04 -1.93 -7.77
CA TYR A 124 -8.27 -0.61 -7.16
C TYR A 124 -8.94 -0.73 -5.77
N VAL A 125 -8.40 -0.11 -4.73
CA VAL A 125 -7.12 0.59 -4.62
C VAL A 125 -6.00 -0.38 -4.21
N SER A 126 -4.72 0.05 -4.27
CA SER A 126 -3.58 -0.77 -3.86
C SER A 126 -3.56 -1.02 -2.35
N GLY A 127 -3.60 -2.30 -1.94
CA GLY A 127 -3.51 -2.70 -0.52
C GLY A 127 -2.20 -2.27 0.13
N HIS A 128 -1.05 -2.53 -0.53
CA HIS A 128 0.26 -2.09 -0.04
C HIS A 128 0.31 -0.57 0.21
N SER A 129 -0.22 0.22 -0.73
CA SER A 129 -0.27 1.67 -0.58
C SER A 129 -1.13 2.09 0.62
N THR A 130 -2.30 1.46 0.78
CA THR A 130 -3.25 1.80 1.86
C THR A 130 -2.70 1.43 3.23
N PHE A 131 -2.18 0.21 3.41
CA PHE A 131 -1.55 -0.20 4.66
C PHE A 131 -0.35 0.68 5.00
N SER A 132 0.51 0.92 4.00
CA SER A 132 1.75 1.66 4.23
C SER A 132 1.50 3.12 4.60
N ALA A 133 0.54 3.77 3.97
CA ALA A 133 0.20 5.15 4.32
C ALA A 133 -0.45 5.26 5.70
N ALA A 134 -1.35 4.34 6.07
CA ALA A 134 -1.93 4.30 7.41
C ALA A 134 -0.86 4.07 8.48
N ALA A 135 0.02 3.10 8.27
CA ALA A 135 1.12 2.80 9.19
C ALA A 135 2.10 3.99 9.31
N ALA A 136 2.51 4.58 8.19
CA ALA A 136 3.40 5.74 8.19
C ALA A 136 2.78 6.94 8.91
N THR A 137 1.47 7.18 8.76
CA THR A 137 0.74 8.25 9.47
C THR A 137 0.81 8.05 10.98
N VAL A 138 0.48 6.85 11.46
CA VAL A 138 0.52 6.54 12.90
C VAL A 138 1.95 6.59 13.43
N LEU A 139 2.91 5.98 12.75
CA LEU A 139 4.31 5.97 13.19
C LEU A 139 4.91 7.38 13.18
N SER A 140 4.54 8.24 12.23
CA SER A 140 4.96 9.64 12.19
C SER A 140 4.39 10.46 13.35
N HIS A 141 3.21 10.10 13.85
CA HIS A 141 2.65 10.70 15.08
C HIS A 141 3.39 10.22 16.34
N LEU A 142 3.69 8.92 16.41
CA LEU A 142 4.36 8.31 17.57
C LEU A 142 5.85 8.67 17.66
N LEU A 143 6.51 8.86 16.52
CA LEU A 143 7.95 9.12 16.36
C LEU A 143 8.18 10.23 15.31
N PRO A 144 7.86 11.50 15.66
CA PRO A 144 7.90 12.62 14.71
C PRO A 144 9.27 12.84 14.06
N GLU A 145 10.34 12.50 14.76
CA GLU A 145 11.72 12.59 14.26
C GLU A 145 12.02 11.65 13.10
N SER A 146 11.25 10.57 12.97
CA SER A 146 11.39 9.57 11.88
C SER A 146 10.34 9.72 10.78
N LYS A 147 9.53 10.76 10.80
CA LYS A 147 8.40 10.99 9.88
C LYS A 147 8.80 10.87 8.41
N GLU A 148 9.87 11.55 8.01
CA GLU A 148 10.32 11.54 6.61
C GLU A 148 10.69 10.12 6.15
N LYS A 149 11.30 9.33 7.02
CA LYS A 149 11.66 7.94 6.75
C LYS A 149 10.42 7.06 6.55
N PHE A 150 9.40 7.18 7.43
CA PHE A 150 8.18 6.40 7.28
C PHE A 150 7.41 6.77 6.02
N ASN A 151 7.34 8.05 5.68
CA ASN A 151 6.71 8.51 4.43
C ASN A 151 7.47 8.00 3.19
N ALA A 152 8.81 7.98 3.22
CA ALA A 152 9.61 7.41 2.14
C ALA A 152 9.35 5.91 1.98
N PHE A 153 9.27 5.15 3.07
CA PHE A 153 8.92 3.72 3.05
C PHE A 153 7.52 3.47 2.48
N ALA A 154 6.52 4.26 2.88
CA ALA A 154 5.17 4.13 2.34
C ALA A 154 5.14 4.38 0.82
N LYS A 155 5.87 5.38 0.35
CA LYS A 155 6.00 5.69 -1.07
C LYS A 155 6.77 4.59 -1.83
N GLU A 156 7.82 4.04 -1.23
CA GLU A 156 8.59 2.94 -1.82
C GLU A 156 7.73 1.67 -1.93
N ALA A 157 6.99 1.31 -0.87
CA ALA A 157 6.06 0.20 -0.87
C ALA A 157 4.97 0.36 -1.95
N SER A 158 4.44 1.57 -2.11
CA SER A 158 3.47 1.90 -3.16
C SER A 158 4.08 1.74 -4.56
N ASN A 159 5.25 2.31 -4.81
CA ASN A 159 5.94 2.24 -6.10
C ASN A 159 6.35 0.80 -6.46
N SER A 160 6.64 -0.04 -5.47
CA SER A 160 6.95 -1.45 -5.69
C SER A 160 5.86 -2.18 -6.47
N ARG A 161 4.60 -1.74 -6.34
CA ARG A 161 3.45 -2.36 -7.02
C ARG A 161 3.39 -1.97 -8.50
N LEU A 162 3.85 -0.76 -8.85
CA LEU A 162 4.03 -0.34 -10.25
C LEU A 162 5.17 -1.11 -10.90
N TYR A 163 6.32 -1.17 -10.23
CA TYR A 163 7.49 -1.92 -10.70
C TYR A 163 7.21 -3.41 -10.83
N GLY A 164 6.39 -3.97 -9.94
CA GLY A 164 5.91 -5.34 -9.98
C GLY A 164 4.86 -5.62 -11.07
N ALA A 165 4.40 -4.58 -11.78
CA ALA A 165 3.40 -4.63 -12.85
C ALA A 165 2.04 -5.22 -12.44
N ILE A 166 1.62 -5.04 -11.18
CA ILE A 166 0.35 -5.59 -10.64
C ILE A 166 -0.71 -4.55 -10.28
N HIS A 167 -0.37 -3.25 -10.36
CA HIS A 167 -1.26 -2.13 -10.08
C HIS A 167 -1.04 -0.98 -11.06
N TYR A 168 -2.09 -0.18 -11.28
CA TYR A 168 -2.01 1.09 -11.99
C TYR A 168 -1.54 2.22 -11.06
N ARG A 169 -1.14 3.35 -11.63
CA ARG A 169 -0.73 4.52 -10.86
C ARG A 169 -1.86 5.05 -9.99
N SER A 170 -3.06 5.16 -10.55
CA SER A 170 -4.26 5.56 -9.81
C SER A 170 -4.58 4.64 -8.63
N ASP A 171 -4.37 3.31 -8.74
CA ASP A 171 -4.55 2.39 -7.62
C ASP A 171 -3.62 2.74 -6.46
N CYS A 172 -2.36 3.07 -6.79
CA CYS A 172 -1.32 3.37 -5.82
C CYS A 172 -1.55 4.73 -5.15
N GLU A 173 -1.80 5.76 -5.93
CA GLU A 173 -2.02 7.14 -5.43
C GLU A 173 -3.27 7.24 -4.56
N LYS A 174 -4.38 6.63 -5.01
CA LYS A 174 -5.61 6.62 -4.22
C LYS A 174 -5.52 5.71 -3.00
N GLY A 175 -4.72 4.65 -3.09
CA GLY A 175 -4.40 3.82 -1.93
C GLY A 175 -3.63 4.58 -0.86
N LEU A 176 -2.61 5.36 -1.24
CA LEU A 176 -1.87 6.22 -0.29
C LEU A 176 -2.82 7.23 0.37
N LEU A 177 -3.61 7.94 -0.41
CA LEU A 177 -4.55 8.94 0.11
C LEU A 177 -5.58 8.31 1.08
N LEU A 178 -6.12 7.14 0.73
CA LEU A 178 -7.05 6.40 1.60
C LEU A 178 -6.37 6.02 2.92
N GLY A 179 -5.15 5.48 2.84
CA GLY A 179 -4.39 5.09 4.03
C GLY A 179 -4.05 6.26 4.94
N GLU A 180 -3.63 7.40 4.37
CA GLU A 180 -3.40 8.64 5.13
C GLU A 180 -4.68 9.10 5.83
N THR A 181 -5.81 9.11 5.11
CA THR A 181 -7.11 9.52 5.66
C THR A 181 -7.53 8.62 6.83
N VAL A 182 -7.45 7.30 6.65
CA VAL A 182 -7.83 6.34 7.69
C VAL A 182 -6.85 6.39 8.87
N GLY A 183 -5.55 6.45 8.60
CA GLY A 183 -4.51 6.58 9.63
C GLY A 183 -4.69 7.83 10.49
N ALA A 184 -5.15 8.94 9.91
CA ALA A 184 -5.41 10.18 10.63
C ALA A 184 -6.59 10.08 11.64
N PHE A 185 -7.50 9.13 11.47
CA PHE A 185 -8.56 8.90 12.49
C PHE A 185 -8.05 8.19 13.74
N ALA A 186 -6.88 7.56 13.67
CA ALA A 186 -6.29 6.82 14.78
C ALA A 186 -5.38 7.71 15.67
N VAL A 187 -5.01 8.91 15.22
CA VAL A 187 -4.07 9.83 15.89
C VAL A 187 -4.73 11.22 16.20
#